data_3d0957ff2a4c2e8fe8c1f3750b4d8987
#
_entry.id   3d0957ff2a4c2e8fe8c1f3750b4d8987
#
_cell.length_a   1.000
_cell.length_b   1.000
_cell.length_c   1.000
_cell.angle_alpha   90.00
_cell.angle_beta   90.00
_cell.angle_gamma   90.00
#
_symmetry.space_group_name_H-M   'P 1'
#
loop_
_entity.id
_entity.type
_entity.pdbx_description
1 polymer ?
#
loop_
_entity_poly.entity_id
_entity_poly.type
_entity_poly.pdbx_seq_one_letter_code
_entity_poly.pdbx_strand_id
1 'polypeptide(L)'
;FVLFSDVIHGAEINTSPVLSLAALVAAIASGHFVWPQLRSGAIVAGLMLGLLALSATTYVVVSSSARNADVAASKAAKAIDSNTARTRELAALTASEAMHKAASERLAAACKGGDGKDCKGVKATIAVYEAAIKGHKATLREIGPELPASLYAHAAKVMAALPGIT
;
A
#
# COMPACT_ATOMS: atom_id res chain seq x y z
N PHE A 1 15.09 12.52 -1.71
CA PHE A 1 14.40 12.26 -2.99
C PHE A 1 12.87 12.37 -2.85
N VAL A 2 12.27 11.93 -1.74
CA VAL A 2 10.81 12.01 -1.49
C VAL A 2 10.32 13.47 -1.35
N LEU A 3 11.13 14.36 -0.77
CA LEU A 3 10.81 15.79 -0.58
C LEU A 3 10.63 16.56 -1.91
N PHE A 4 11.34 16.18 -2.96
CA PHE A 4 11.24 16.82 -4.27
C PHE A 4 10.03 16.31 -5.09
N SER A 5 9.58 15.09 -4.87
CA SER A 5 8.46 14.51 -5.60
C SER A 5 7.14 15.23 -5.31
N ASP A 6 6.88 15.58 -4.05
CA ASP A 6 5.62 16.22 -3.64
C ASP A 6 5.50 17.68 -4.11
N VAL A 7 6.63 18.38 -4.25
CA VAL A 7 6.66 19.77 -4.77
C VAL A 7 6.39 19.80 -6.28
N ILE A 8 6.82 18.78 -7.02
CA ILE A 8 6.72 18.75 -8.49
C ILE A 8 5.31 18.33 -8.95
N HIS A 9 4.53 17.61 -8.13
CA HIS A 9 3.22 17.07 -8.54
C HIS A 9 2.01 17.95 -8.20
N GLY A 10 2.21 19.21 -7.80
CA GLY A 10 1.11 20.17 -7.60
C GLY A 10 0.13 19.79 -6.48
N ALA A 11 0.51 18.88 -5.60
CA ALA A 11 -0.22 18.62 -4.37
C ALA A 11 -0.26 19.91 -3.54
N GLU A 12 -1.40 20.22 -2.94
CA GLU A 12 -1.60 21.34 -2.01
C GLU A 12 -0.34 21.50 -1.15
N ILE A 13 0.19 22.73 -1.08
CA ILE A 13 1.40 23.04 -0.33
C ILE A 13 1.13 22.70 1.14
N ASN A 14 1.32 21.45 1.47
CA ASN A 14 1.22 20.97 2.83
C ASN A 14 2.39 21.63 3.56
N THR A 15 2.13 22.37 4.62
CA THR A 15 3.14 23.11 5.41
C THR A 15 4.30 22.25 5.88
N SER A 16 4.09 20.95 5.95
CA SER A 16 5.04 19.94 6.41
C SER A 16 6.31 19.77 5.53
N PRO A 17 6.28 19.69 4.18
CA PRO A 17 7.50 19.62 3.36
C PRO A 17 8.29 20.93 3.40
N VAL A 18 7.60 22.06 3.46
CA VAL A 18 8.25 23.38 3.57
C VAL A 18 9.01 23.51 4.90
N LEU A 19 8.39 23.08 6.02
CA LEU A 19 9.03 23.04 7.33
C LEU A 19 10.24 22.10 7.35
N SER A 20 10.14 20.92 6.72
CA SER A 20 11.25 19.97 6.64
C SER A 20 12.41 20.52 5.82
N LEU A 21 12.14 21.22 4.72
CA LEU A 21 13.15 21.88 3.90
C LEU A 21 13.81 23.02 4.67
N ALA A 22 13.04 23.86 5.35
CA ALA A 22 13.54 24.94 6.18
C ALA A 22 14.42 24.41 7.32
N ALA A 23 14.01 23.33 7.99
CA ALA A 23 14.80 22.69 9.04
C ALA A 23 16.12 22.10 8.50
N LEU A 24 16.10 21.50 7.30
CA LEU A 24 17.30 20.99 6.64
C LEU A 24 18.29 22.13 6.31
N VAL A 25 17.80 23.22 5.72
CA VAL A 25 18.61 24.39 5.42
C VAL A 25 19.19 25.00 6.71
N ALA A 26 18.38 25.11 7.77
CA ALA A 26 18.83 25.61 9.07
C ALA A 26 19.90 24.69 9.68
N ALA A 27 19.76 23.36 9.57
CA ALA A 27 20.74 22.40 10.06
C ALA A 27 22.09 22.55 9.33
N ILE A 28 22.06 22.65 8.01
CA ILE A 28 23.28 22.81 7.19
C ILE A 28 23.95 24.14 7.48
N ALA A 29 23.18 25.23 7.50
CA ALA A 29 23.70 26.57 7.76
C ALA A 29 24.31 26.68 9.17
N SER A 30 23.56 26.24 10.21
CA SER A 30 24.08 26.30 11.58
C SER A 30 25.29 25.39 11.78
N GLY A 31 25.31 24.20 11.20
CA GLY A 31 26.45 23.29 11.23
C GLY A 31 27.72 23.90 10.61
N HIS A 32 27.55 24.62 9.51
CA HIS A 32 28.68 25.29 8.84
C HIS A 32 29.29 26.41 9.69
N PHE A 33 28.49 27.12 10.47
CA PHE A 33 28.95 28.23 11.32
C PHE A 33 29.45 27.80 12.72
N VAL A 34 29.19 26.60 13.18
CA VAL A 34 29.62 26.10 14.50
C VAL A 34 31.15 26.16 14.64
N TRP A 35 31.87 25.63 13.66
CA TRP A 35 33.33 25.50 13.74
C TRP A 35 34.07 26.85 13.76
N PRO A 36 33.78 27.84 12.89
CA PRO A 36 34.36 29.16 12.97
C PRO A 36 34.09 29.86 14.31
N GLN A 37 32.89 29.75 14.87
CA GLN A 37 32.55 30.39 16.15
C GLN A 37 33.33 29.77 17.33
N LEU A 38 33.47 28.44 17.37
CA LEU A 38 34.30 27.78 18.38
C LEU A 38 35.77 28.20 18.27
N ARG A 39 36.29 28.34 17.05
CA ARG A 39 37.69 28.73 16.81
C ARG A 39 37.95 30.19 17.14
N SER A 40 36.96 31.06 17.03
CA SER A 40 37.07 32.48 17.41
C SER A 40 36.92 32.73 18.94
N GLY A 41 36.70 31.68 19.74
CA GLY A 41 36.51 31.78 21.18
C GLY A 41 35.07 32.12 21.61
N ALA A 42 34.14 32.23 20.66
CA ALA A 42 32.71 32.45 20.93
C ALA A 42 32.00 31.14 21.30
N ILE A 43 32.42 30.50 22.40
CA ILE A 43 32.01 29.17 22.80
C ILE A 43 30.48 29.08 22.98
N VAL A 44 29.85 30.05 23.59
CA VAL A 44 28.41 30.08 23.84
C VAL A 44 27.62 30.09 22.51
N ALA A 45 28.04 30.94 21.55
CA ALA A 45 27.42 31.02 20.24
C ALA A 45 27.61 29.72 19.46
N GLY A 46 28.78 29.09 19.51
CA GLY A 46 29.06 27.80 18.89
C GLY A 46 28.19 26.67 19.47
N LEU A 47 28.01 26.62 20.79
CA LEU A 47 27.15 25.64 21.45
C LEU A 47 25.68 25.83 21.09
N MET A 48 25.19 27.06 21.07
CA MET A 48 23.79 27.34 20.67
C MET A 48 23.53 26.95 19.21
N LEU A 49 24.43 27.25 18.29
CA LEU A 49 24.31 26.82 16.88
C LEU A 49 24.39 25.31 16.76
N GLY A 50 25.23 24.64 17.54
CA GLY A 50 25.33 23.19 17.56
C GLY A 50 24.03 22.51 18.04
N LEU A 51 23.42 23.03 19.11
CA LEU A 51 22.13 22.56 19.59
C LEU A 51 21.01 22.78 18.58
N LEU A 52 21.01 23.92 17.89
CA LEU A 52 20.02 24.22 16.85
C LEU A 52 20.19 23.31 15.64
N ALA A 53 21.41 23.02 15.22
CA ALA A 53 21.70 22.07 14.15
C ALA A 53 21.23 20.64 14.53
N LEU A 54 21.52 20.21 15.77
CA LEU A 54 21.13 18.88 16.26
C LEU A 54 19.61 18.75 16.32
N SER A 55 18.91 19.74 16.87
CA SER A 55 17.45 19.70 16.98
C SER A 55 16.77 19.70 15.61
N ALA A 56 17.26 20.53 14.67
CA ALA A 56 16.75 20.55 13.30
C ALA A 56 16.98 19.21 12.57
N THR A 57 18.16 18.60 12.73
CA THR A 57 18.46 17.30 12.15
C THR A 57 17.55 16.20 12.71
N THR A 58 17.39 16.17 14.04
CA THR A 58 16.51 15.22 14.71
C THR A 58 15.08 15.37 14.22
N TYR A 59 14.57 16.60 14.10
CA TYR A 59 13.23 16.86 13.57
C TYR A 59 13.06 16.31 12.14
N VAL A 60 14.03 16.53 11.24
CA VAL A 60 13.96 16.02 9.86
C VAL A 60 13.95 14.50 9.84
N VAL A 61 14.79 13.84 10.63
CA VAL A 61 14.85 12.37 10.71
C VAL A 61 13.54 11.81 11.23
N VAL A 62 13.02 12.33 12.33
CA VAL A 62 11.77 11.85 12.94
C VAL A 62 10.58 12.08 11.99
N SER A 63 10.44 13.26 11.41
CA SER A 63 9.33 13.57 10.51
C SER A 63 9.36 12.74 9.21
N SER A 64 10.53 12.49 8.66
CA SER A 64 10.67 11.62 7.47
C SER A 64 10.38 10.15 7.78
N SER A 65 10.80 9.68 8.95
CA SER A 65 10.51 8.31 9.40
C SER A 65 9.03 8.08 9.62
N ALA A 66 8.33 9.03 10.26
CA ALA A 66 6.88 8.94 10.47
C ALA A 66 6.11 8.83 9.15
N ARG A 67 6.43 9.68 8.16
CA ARG A 67 5.80 9.61 6.83
C ARG A 67 6.05 8.30 6.11
N ASN A 68 7.28 7.78 6.18
CA ASN A 68 7.61 6.50 5.58
C ASN A 68 6.84 5.36 6.25
N ALA A 69 6.62 5.43 7.57
CA ALA A 69 5.79 4.48 8.30
C ALA A 69 4.33 4.53 7.84
N ASP A 70 3.74 5.72 7.70
CA ASP A 70 2.36 5.90 7.22
C ASP A 70 2.18 5.37 5.79
N VAL A 71 3.13 5.67 4.90
CA VAL A 71 3.11 5.15 3.52
C VAL A 71 3.24 3.63 3.52
N ALA A 72 4.11 3.06 4.33
CA ALA A 72 4.27 1.61 4.45
C ALA A 72 3.01 0.95 5.02
N ALA A 73 2.39 1.53 6.06
CA ALA A 73 1.14 1.06 6.65
C ALA A 73 -0.02 1.12 5.64
N SER A 74 -0.14 2.22 4.90
CA SER A 74 -1.15 2.36 3.84
C SER A 74 -0.98 1.33 2.73
N LYS A 75 0.26 1.08 2.28
CA LYS A 75 0.55 0.03 1.30
C LYS A 75 0.25 -1.37 1.84
N ALA A 76 0.57 -1.64 3.10
CA ALA A 76 0.24 -2.90 3.75
C ALA A 76 -1.28 -3.13 3.81
N ALA A 77 -2.05 -2.12 4.22
CA ALA A 77 -3.51 -2.20 4.26
C ALA A 77 -4.09 -2.47 2.87
N LYS A 78 -3.67 -1.73 1.86
CA LYS A 78 -4.12 -1.95 0.47
C LYS A 78 -3.75 -3.35 -0.06
N ALA A 79 -2.56 -3.87 0.29
CA ALA A 79 -2.16 -5.22 -0.09
C ALA A 79 -3.03 -6.28 0.59
N ILE A 80 -3.36 -6.11 1.88
CA ILE A 80 -4.24 -7.03 2.62
C ILE A 80 -5.66 -7.02 2.02
N ASP A 81 -6.21 -5.84 1.74
CA ASP A 81 -7.55 -5.69 1.14
C ASP A 81 -7.60 -6.35 -0.25
N SER A 82 -6.61 -6.08 -1.10
CA SER A 82 -6.49 -6.69 -2.42
C SER A 82 -6.38 -8.20 -2.35
N ASN A 83 -5.53 -8.74 -1.47
CA ASN A 83 -5.37 -10.18 -1.29
C ASN A 83 -6.65 -10.84 -0.73
N THR A 84 -7.36 -10.15 0.16
CA THR A 84 -8.64 -10.61 0.70
C THR A 84 -9.72 -10.66 -0.39
N ALA A 85 -9.83 -9.62 -1.22
CA ALA A 85 -10.73 -9.59 -2.36
C ALA A 85 -10.41 -10.72 -3.35
N ARG A 86 -9.12 -10.92 -3.65
CA ARG A 86 -8.65 -12.01 -4.52
C ARG A 86 -9.04 -13.40 -3.97
N THR A 87 -8.86 -13.63 -2.67
CA THR A 87 -9.21 -14.90 -2.02
C THR A 87 -10.71 -15.17 -2.11
N ARG A 88 -11.55 -14.14 -1.91
CA ARG A 88 -13.00 -14.25 -2.06
C ARG A 88 -13.41 -14.61 -3.49
N GLU A 89 -12.82 -13.95 -4.48
CA GLU A 89 -13.09 -14.20 -5.90
C GLU A 89 -12.63 -15.60 -6.33
N LEU A 90 -11.49 -16.08 -5.83
CA LEU A 90 -11.02 -17.44 -6.07
C LEU A 90 -11.98 -18.49 -5.48
N ALA A 91 -12.49 -18.26 -4.27
CA ALA A 91 -13.48 -19.14 -3.66
C ALA A 91 -14.79 -19.17 -4.46
N ALA A 92 -15.29 -18.01 -4.91
CA ALA A 92 -16.48 -17.90 -5.74
C ALA A 92 -16.30 -18.56 -7.11
N LEU A 93 -15.13 -18.41 -7.73
CA LEU A 93 -14.77 -19.09 -8.97
C LEU A 93 -14.80 -20.62 -8.80
N THR A 94 -14.14 -21.14 -7.75
CA THR A 94 -14.11 -22.57 -7.45
C THR A 94 -15.51 -23.13 -7.21
N ALA A 95 -16.36 -22.40 -6.49
CA ALA A 95 -17.76 -22.81 -6.27
C ALA A 95 -18.55 -22.83 -7.60
N SER A 96 -18.38 -21.81 -8.45
CA SER A 96 -19.06 -21.74 -9.75
C SER A 96 -18.60 -22.86 -10.70
N GLU A 97 -17.30 -23.19 -10.70
CA GLU A 97 -16.75 -24.31 -11.49
C GLU A 97 -17.28 -25.66 -10.99
N ALA A 98 -17.41 -25.86 -9.67
CA ALA A 98 -18.00 -27.07 -9.11
C ALA A 98 -19.49 -27.22 -9.49
N MET A 99 -20.26 -26.13 -9.43
CA MET A 99 -21.68 -26.14 -9.83
C MET A 99 -21.84 -26.34 -11.33
N HIS A 100 -21.00 -25.74 -12.17
CA HIS A 100 -20.96 -25.96 -13.61
C HIS A 100 -20.71 -27.44 -13.91
N LYS A 101 -19.71 -28.06 -13.26
CA LYS A 101 -19.40 -29.48 -13.42
C LYS A 101 -20.60 -30.35 -13.05
N ALA A 102 -21.22 -30.13 -11.90
CA ALA A 102 -22.38 -30.87 -11.46
C ALA A 102 -23.58 -30.72 -12.43
N ALA A 103 -23.83 -29.53 -12.97
CA ALA A 103 -24.87 -29.31 -13.98
C ALA A 103 -24.53 -30.02 -15.31
N SER A 104 -23.29 -30.02 -15.72
CA SER A 104 -22.82 -30.71 -16.94
C SER A 104 -22.96 -32.23 -16.84
N GLU A 105 -22.66 -32.81 -15.67
CA GLU A 105 -22.86 -34.25 -15.43
C GLU A 105 -24.34 -34.65 -15.53
N ARG A 106 -25.26 -33.76 -15.13
CA ARG A 106 -26.72 -34.00 -15.24
C ARG A 106 -27.26 -33.84 -16.67
N LEU A 107 -26.53 -33.11 -17.54
CA LEU A 107 -27.00 -32.78 -18.88
C LEU A 107 -27.38 -34.04 -19.68
N ALA A 108 -26.51 -35.05 -19.68
CA ALA A 108 -26.73 -36.29 -20.42
C ALA A 108 -28.01 -37.00 -19.98
N ALA A 109 -28.28 -37.06 -18.67
CA ALA A 109 -29.49 -37.67 -18.12
C ALA A 109 -30.74 -36.84 -18.46
N ALA A 110 -30.68 -35.51 -18.32
CA ALA A 110 -31.79 -34.59 -18.55
C ALA A 110 -32.19 -34.53 -20.05
N CYS A 111 -31.24 -34.74 -20.96
CA CYS A 111 -31.48 -34.68 -22.39
C CYS A 111 -31.70 -36.05 -23.06
N LYS A 112 -31.74 -37.16 -22.30
CA LYS A 112 -31.91 -38.52 -22.80
C LYS A 112 -33.22 -38.72 -23.59
N GLY A 113 -34.27 -37.93 -23.26
CA GLY A 113 -35.57 -37.95 -23.95
C GLY A 113 -35.75 -36.88 -25.03
N GLY A 114 -34.67 -36.22 -25.42
CA GLY A 114 -34.72 -35.08 -26.37
C GLY A 114 -34.72 -33.71 -25.68
N ASP A 115 -34.98 -32.66 -26.46
CA ASP A 115 -34.92 -31.25 -26.00
C ASP A 115 -36.18 -30.83 -25.21
N GLY A 116 -36.56 -31.61 -24.22
CA GLY A 116 -37.66 -31.35 -23.29
C GLY A 116 -37.36 -30.19 -22.33
N LYS A 117 -38.36 -29.86 -21.48
CA LYS A 117 -38.27 -28.75 -20.53
C LYS A 117 -37.08 -28.88 -19.58
N ASP A 118 -36.80 -30.10 -19.10
CA ASP A 118 -35.70 -30.37 -18.17
C ASP A 118 -34.33 -30.18 -18.84
N CYS A 119 -34.16 -30.65 -20.09
CA CYS A 119 -32.96 -30.47 -20.85
C CYS A 119 -32.67 -28.98 -21.08
N LYS A 120 -33.67 -28.17 -21.46
CA LYS A 120 -33.55 -26.71 -21.65
C LYS A 120 -33.20 -26.04 -20.34
N GLY A 121 -33.79 -26.45 -19.21
CA GLY A 121 -33.48 -25.93 -17.87
C GLY A 121 -32.01 -26.14 -17.48
N VAL A 122 -31.49 -27.36 -17.69
CA VAL A 122 -30.09 -27.68 -17.37
C VAL A 122 -29.13 -26.88 -18.29
N LYS A 123 -29.43 -26.80 -19.59
CA LYS A 123 -28.62 -25.97 -20.52
C LYS A 123 -28.58 -24.50 -20.09
N ALA A 124 -29.72 -23.93 -19.68
CA ALA A 124 -29.78 -22.55 -19.19
C ALA A 124 -28.95 -22.37 -17.89
N THR A 125 -29.01 -23.34 -16.97
CA THR A 125 -28.21 -23.33 -15.75
C THR A 125 -26.70 -23.37 -16.04
N ILE A 126 -26.27 -24.20 -16.98
CA ILE A 126 -24.87 -24.27 -17.42
C ILE A 126 -24.41 -22.89 -17.95
N ALA A 127 -25.21 -22.26 -18.84
CA ALA A 127 -24.88 -20.95 -19.39
C ALA A 127 -24.74 -19.87 -18.30
N VAL A 128 -25.55 -19.93 -17.24
CA VAL A 128 -25.42 -19.00 -16.09
C VAL A 128 -24.09 -19.20 -15.37
N TYR A 129 -23.69 -20.46 -15.11
CA TYR A 129 -22.40 -20.71 -14.46
C TYR A 129 -21.21 -20.36 -15.35
N GLU A 130 -21.28 -20.58 -16.66
CA GLU A 130 -20.24 -20.14 -17.61
C GLU A 130 -20.06 -18.62 -17.59
N ALA A 131 -21.17 -17.88 -17.57
CA ALA A 131 -21.12 -16.42 -17.44
C ALA A 131 -20.52 -15.98 -16.10
N ALA A 132 -20.88 -16.63 -15.00
CA ALA A 132 -20.33 -16.36 -13.68
C ALA A 132 -18.81 -16.64 -13.62
N ILE A 133 -18.36 -17.80 -14.13
CA ILE A 133 -16.94 -18.16 -14.23
C ILE A 133 -16.17 -17.13 -15.04
N LYS A 134 -16.71 -16.69 -16.18
CA LYS A 134 -16.08 -15.64 -17.00
C LYS A 134 -15.99 -14.32 -16.23
N GLY A 135 -17.03 -13.95 -15.49
CA GLY A 135 -17.04 -12.75 -14.64
C GLY A 135 -15.96 -12.80 -13.56
N HIS A 136 -15.92 -13.88 -12.77
CA HIS A 136 -14.90 -14.04 -11.72
C HIS A 136 -13.47 -14.03 -12.28
N LYS A 137 -13.23 -14.66 -13.44
CA LYS A 137 -11.92 -14.61 -14.13
C LYS A 137 -11.54 -13.19 -14.58
N ALA A 138 -12.52 -12.40 -15.02
CA ALA A 138 -12.28 -10.99 -15.38
C ALA A 138 -11.93 -10.17 -14.13
N THR A 139 -12.70 -10.27 -13.06
CA THR A 139 -12.43 -9.59 -11.78
C THR A 139 -11.06 -9.97 -11.20
N LEU A 140 -10.67 -11.24 -11.26
CA LEU A 140 -9.35 -11.69 -10.81
C LEU A 140 -8.20 -11.09 -11.64
N ARG A 141 -8.41 -10.82 -12.93
CA ARG A 141 -7.42 -10.12 -13.77
C ARG A 141 -7.30 -8.65 -13.38
N GLU A 142 -8.40 -8.00 -13.02
CA GLU A 142 -8.43 -6.61 -12.55
C GLU A 142 -7.76 -6.45 -11.19
N ILE A 143 -8.02 -7.37 -10.24
CA ILE A 143 -7.38 -7.37 -8.93
C ILE A 143 -5.87 -7.61 -9.07
N GLY A 144 -5.45 -8.39 -10.05
CA GLY A 144 -4.05 -8.69 -10.31
C GLY A 144 -3.45 -9.79 -9.44
N PRO A 145 -2.13 -9.93 -9.41
CA PRO A 145 -1.43 -10.95 -8.63
C PRO A 145 -1.50 -10.68 -7.13
N GLU A 146 -1.21 -11.68 -6.34
CA GLU A 146 -1.07 -11.55 -4.88
C GLU A 146 0.05 -10.56 -4.54
N LEU A 147 -0.26 -9.59 -3.67
CA LEU A 147 0.68 -8.57 -3.25
C LEU A 147 1.46 -9.02 -2.00
N PRO A 148 2.74 -8.69 -1.88
CA PRO A 148 3.59 -9.10 -0.76
C PRO A 148 3.28 -8.30 0.52
N ALA A 149 2.09 -8.48 1.08
CA ALA A 149 1.63 -7.77 2.29
C ALA A 149 2.58 -7.96 3.48
N SER A 150 3.25 -9.11 3.59
CA SER A 150 4.20 -9.41 4.67
C SER A 150 5.41 -8.48 4.70
N LEU A 151 5.94 -8.07 3.54
CA LEU A 151 7.07 -7.14 3.45
C LEU A 151 6.69 -5.75 3.98
N TYR A 152 5.51 -5.27 3.61
CA TYR A 152 5.02 -3.97 4.08
C TYR A 152 4.65 -3.99 5.56
N ALA A 153 4.05 -5.08 6.05
CA ALA A 153 3.73 -5.26 7.46
C ALA A 153 4.99 -5.35 8.33
N HIS A 154 6.04 -6.01 7.86
CA HIS A 154 7.32 -6.07 8.57
C HIS A 154 7.98 -4.68 8.65
N ALA A 155 8.02 -3.95 7.55
CA ALA A 155 8.53 -2.58 7.52
C ALA A 155 7.76 -1.66 8.49
N ALA A 156 6.43 -1.73 8.51
CA ALA A 156 5.59 -0.97 9.43
C ALA A 156 5.89 -1.31 10.91
N LYS A 157 6.06 -2.59 11.25
CA LYS A 157 6.43 -3.03 12.61
C LYS A 157 7.80 -2.54 13.04
N VAL A 158 8.81 -2.61 12.17
CA VAL A 158 10.16 -2.12 12.45
C VAL A 158 10.14 -0.61 12.70
N MET A 159 9.38 0.13 11.90
CA MET A 159 9.25 1.59 12.04
C MET A 159 8.52 1.98 13.33
N ALA A 160 7.46 1.26 13.69
CA ALA A 160 6.72 1.50 14.93
C ALA A 160 7.51 1.13 16.21
N ALA A 161 8.52 0.25 16.10
CA ALA A 161 9.39 -0.12 17.21
C ALA A 161 10.53 0.87 17.47
N LEU A 162 10.72 1.87 16.60
CA LEU A 162 11.73 2.90 16.81
C LEU A 162 11.22 3.90 17.88
N PRO A 163 11.94 4.06 19.01
CA PRO A 163 11.51 4.97 20.07
C PRO A 163 11.49 6.42 19.53
N GLY A 164 10.34 7.09 19.68
CA GLY A 164 10.15 8.49 19.29
C GLY A 164 9.29 8.73 18.05
N ILE A 165 8.64 7.71 17.49
CA ILE A 165 7.77 7.82 16.29
C ILE A 165 6.27 7.64 16.65
N THR A 166 5.91 7.63 17.92
CA THR A 166 4.48 7.60 18.37
C THR A 166 3.97 9.00 18.64
#